data_d0a8f3981d27e6f05187683b03acaca3
#
_entry.id   d0a8f3981d27e6f05187683b03acaca3
#
_cell.length_a   1.000
_cell.length_b   1.000
_cell.length_c   1.000
_cell.angle_alpha   90.00
_cell.angle_beta   90.00
_cell.angle_gamma   90.00
#
_symmetry.space_group_name_H-M   'P 1'
#
loop_
_entity.id
_entity.type
_entity.pdbx_description
1 polymer ?
#
loop_
_entity_poly.entity_id
_entity_poly.type
_entity_poly.pdbx_seq_one_letter_code
_entity_poly.pdbx_strand_id
1 'polypeptide(L)'
;MEKRCYPSQPLVGVGAVVVREDKLLLVRRGKPPSPGLWSLPGGAQETGETLPRAVEREVYEECGLIIAAGPPIAVLDSIYTDNRGRVKYHYVLIDFWAEYRGGSLNPADDATAACWVPLPKIADYPLTSGLKELLAEWGLLGGIPVSPPTGVLYRTIGGQSL
;
A
#
# COMPACT_ATOMS: atom_id res chain seq x y z
N MET A 1 -5.00 19.12 11.92
CA MET A 1 -5.15 17.94 11.02
C MET A 1 -4.73 18.36 9.63
N GLU A 2 -3.77 17.66 9.08
CA GLU A 2 -3.27 18.01 7.75
C GLU A 2 -4.28 17.66 6.67
N LYS A 3 -4.46 18.57 5.73
CA LYS A 3 -5.46 18.44 4.68
C LYS A 3 -4.96 17.48 3.61
N ARG A 4 -5.55 16.30 3.48
CA ARG A 4 -5.17 15.30 2.47
C ARG A 4 -5.47 15.74 1.04
N CYS A 5 -6.50 16.55 0.86
CA CYS A 5 -6.95 17.05 -0.45
C CYS A 5 -6.42 18.47 -0.66
N TYR A 6 -5.75 18.69 -1.79
CA TYR A 6 -5.02 19.92 -2.11
C TYR A 6 -4.01 20.31 -1.02
N PRO A 7 -3.07 19.38 -0.69
CA PRO A 7 -2.13 19.60 0.39
C PRO A 7 -1.13 20.69 0.06
N SER A 8 -0.63 21.39 1.10
CA SER A 8 0.43 22.41 0.96
C SER A 8 1.81 21.78 0.78
N GLN A 9 1.95 20.51 1.14
CA GLN A 9 3.19 19.74 1.02
C GLN A 9 2.85 18.26 0.87
N PRO A 10 3.77 17.44 0.34
CA PRO A 10 3.56 16.00 0.27
C PRO A 10 3.36 15.38 1.65
N LEU A 11 2.48 14.39 1.73
CA LEU A 11 2.28 13.59 2.93
C LEU A 11 3.07 12.29 2.81
N VAL A 12 3.58 11.78 3.91
CA VAL A 12 4.28 10.50 3.93
C VAL A 12 3.29 9.39 4.26
N GLY A 13 3.26 8.38 3.40
CA GLY A 13 2.48 7.17 3.60
C GLY A 13 3.37 5.93 3.58
N VAL A 14 2.86 4.86 4.14
CA VAL A 14 3.54 3.55 4.17
C VAL A 14 2.61 2.46 3.67
N GLY A 15 3.17 1.42 3.09
CA GLY A 15 2.46 0.23 2.67
C GLY A 15 3.24 -1.03 3.02
N ALA A 16 2.53 -2.16 3.11
CA ALA A 16 3.13 -3.44 3.44
C ALA A 16 2.88 -4.49 2.37
N VAL A 17 3.94 -5.14 1.91
CA VAL A 17 3.87 -6.37 1.13
C VAL A 17 3.99 -7.52 2.11
N VAL A 18 2.87 -8.18 2.41
CA VAL A 18 2.79 -9.31 3.32
C VAL A 18 2.40 -10.54 2.53
N VAL A 19 3.33 -11.47 2.37
CA VAL A 19 3.10 -12.74 1.70
C VAL A 19 3.06 -13.85 2.75
N ARG A 20 2.01 -14.64 2.72
CA ARG A 20 1.83 -15.79 3.59
C ARG A 20 1.35 -16.97 2.76
N GLU A 21 2.07 -18.06 2.74
CA GLU A 21 1.69 -19.27 1.99
C GLU A 21 1.40 -18.93 0.54
N ASP A 22 1.96 -18.47 -0.34
CA ASP A 22 1.61 -18.12 -1.73
C ASP A 22 0.44 -17.12 -1.91
N LYS A 23 0.10 -16.37 -0.84
CA LYS A 23 -0.96 -15.36 -0.89
C LYS A 23 -0.44 -14.00 -0.45
N LEU A 24 -0.94 -12.95 -1.09
CA LEU A 24 -0.65 -11.57 -0.77
C LEU A 24 -1.83 -10.94 -0.05
N LEU A 25 -1.56 -10.19 1.02
CA LEU A 25 -2.56 -9.40 1.70
C LEU A 25 -2.92 -8.17 0.88
N LEU A 26 -4.19 -8.03 0.52
CA LEU A 26 -4.74 -6.84 -0.14
C LEU A 26 -5.95 -6.31 0.63
N VAL A 27 -6.12 -5.00 0.57
CA VAL A 27 -7.28 -4.31 1.12
C VAL A 27 -8.02 -3.56 0.01
N ARG A 28 -9.36 -3.46 0.13
CA ARG A 28 -10.15 -2.59 -0.74
C ARG A 28 -10.29 -1.23 -0.10
N ARG A 29 -9.92 -0.21 -0.84
CA ARG A 29 -9.95 1.18 -0.36
C ARG A 29 -11.38 1.69 -0.23
N GLY A 30 -11.67 2.34 0.88
CA GLY A 30 -12.95 3.02 1.11
C GLY A 30 -12.92 4.53 0.86
N LYS A 31 -11.73 5.11 0.66
CA LYS A 31 -11.53 6.57 0.54
C LYS A 31 -10.75 6.96 -0.70
N PRO A 32 -10.95 8.20 -1.21
CA PRO A 32 -10.11 8.75 -2.28
C PRO A 32 -8.61 8.71 -1.92
N PRO A 33 -7.70 8.66 -2.92
CA PRO A 33 -7.94 8.91 -4.34
C PRO A 33 -8.50 7.74 -5.15
N SER A 34 -8.56 6.54 -4.66
CA SER A 34 -8.96 5.36 -5.45
C SER A 34 -9.95 4.47 -4.69
N PRO A 35 -11.15 4.99 -4.33
CA PRO A 35 -12.11 4.17 -3.61
C PRO A 35 -12.58 2.98 -4.46
N GLY A 36 -12.76 1.83 -3.80
CA GLY A 36 -13.19 0.60 -4.46
C GLY A 36 -12.07 -0.21 -5.11
N LEU A 37 -10.89 0.35 -5.27
CA LEU A 37 -9.73 -0.38 -5.79
C LEU A 37 -8.98 -1.11 -4.67
N TRP A 38 -8.28 -2.16 -5.06
CA TRP A 38 -7.47 -2.95 -4.13
C TRP A 38 -6.03 -2.46 -4.11
N SER A 39 -5.45 -2.42 -2.92
CA SER A 39 -4.09 -1.95 -2.70
C SER A 39 -3.40 -2.75 -1.60
N LEU A 40 -2.11 -2.49 -1.43
CA LEU A 40 -1.39 -2.90 -0.23
C LEU A 40 -2.03 -2.21 0.98
N PRO A 41 -2.10 -2.89 2.14
CA PRO A 41 -2.51 -2.21 3.36
C PRO A 41 -1.47 -1.17 3.77
N GLY A 42 -1.92 -0.09 4.37
CA GLY A 42 -1.06 1.00 4.81
C GLY A 42 -1.82 2.29 5.03
N GLY A 43 -1.10 3.36 5.29
CA GLY A 43 -1.69 4.68 5.54
C GLY A 43 -0.64 5.72 5.89
N ALA A 44 -1.07 6.83 6.46
CA ALA A 44 -0.20 7.96 6.73
C ALA A 44 0.67 7.75 7.97
N GLN A 45 1.94 8.12 7.85
CA GLN A 45 2.84 8.22 9.01
C GLN A 45 2.36 9.33 9.94
N GLU A 46 2.39 9.08 11.23
CA GLU A 46 2.11 10.08 12.25
C GLU A 46 3.40 10.78 12.70
N THR A 47 3.29 12.04 13.13
CA THR A 47 4.44 12.79 13.65
C THR A 47 5.06 12.07 14.85
N GLY A 48 6.37 11.86 14.78
CA GLY A 48 7.14 11.23 15.84
C GLY A 48 7.20 9.72 15.80
N GLU A 49 6.47 9.05 14.88
CA GLU A 49 6.64 7.61 14.71
C GLU A 49 7.63 7.29 13.58
N THR A 50 8.34 6.18 13.71
CA THR A 50 9.21 5.68 12.64
C THR A 50 8.38 5.01 11.55
N LEU A 51 8.95 4.91 10.34
CA LEU A 51 8.27 4.23 9.22
C LEU A 51 7.91 2.77 9.54
N PRO A 52 8.79 1.93 10.13
CA PRO A 52 8.41 0.58 10.51
C PRO A 52 7.23 0.53 11.48
N ARG A 53 7.20 1.43 12.47
CA ARG A 53 6.08 1.50 13.40
C ARG A 53 4.79 1.96 12.72
N ALA A 54 4.88 2.89 11.79
CA ALA A 54 3.73 3.36 11.02
C ALA A 54 3.09 2.22 10.23
N VAL A 55 3.88 1.43 9.51
CA VAL A 55 3.35 0.34 8.69
C VAL A 55 2.77 -0.79 9.56
N GLU A 56 3.41 -1.12 10.68
CA GLU A 56 2.88 -2.12 11.62
C GLU A 56 1.56 -1.66 12.24
N ARG A 57 1.45 -0.40 12.63
CA ARG A 57 0.22 0.19 13.17
C ARG A 57 -0.90 0.20 12.14
N GLU A 58 -0.63 0.68 10.93
CA GLU A 58 -1.62 0.76 9.87
C GLU A 58 -2.18 -0.61 9.47
N VAL A 59 -1.33 -1.62 9.35
CA VAL A 59 -1.79 -2.99 9.04
C VAL A 59 -2.67 -3.53 10.17
N TYR A 60 -2.31 -3.25 11.41
CA TYR A 60 -3.13 -3.66 12.55
C TYR A 60 -4.50 -2.96 12.54
N GLU A 61 -4.52 -1.64 12.32
CA GLU A 61 -5.76 -0.85 12.29
C GLU A 61 -6.67 -1.26 11.13
N GLU A 62 -6.12 -1.46 9.93
CA GLU A 62 -6.91 -1.81 8.74
C GLU A 62 -7.32 -3.28 8.66
N CYS A 63 -6.48 -4.19 9.15
CA CYS A 63 -6.63 -5.62 8.92
C CYS A 63 -6.75 -6.47 10.17
N GLY A 64 -6.40 -5.95 11.34
CA GLY A 64 -6.35 -6.74 12.58
C GLY A 64 -5.15 -7.68 12.66
N LEU A 65 -4.17 -7.54 11.76
CA LEU A 65 -3.02 -8.41 11.68
C LEU A 65 -1.79 -7.81 12.34
N ILE A 66 -1.00 -8.68 12.96
CA ILE A 66 0.30 -8.34 13.54
C ILE A 66 1.37 -8.73 12.53
N ILE A 67 2.18 -7.76 12.14
CA ILE A 67 3.29 -7.96 11.22
C ILE A 67 4.60 -7.44 11.83
N ALA A 68 5.71 -7.90 11.31
CA ALA A 68 7.03 -7.33 11.55
C ALA A 68 7.54 -6.70 10.26
N ALA A 69 7.80 -5.40 10.28
CA ALA A 69 8.36 -4.70 9.13
C ALA A 69 9.78 -5.17 8.86
N GLY A 70 10.03 -5.58 7.62
CA GLY A 70 11.35 -5.92 7.10
C GLY A 70 11.96 -4.72 6.36
N PRO A 71 12.71 -4.95 5.28
CA PRO A 71 13.33 -3.86 4.54
C PRO A 71 12.31 -3.06 3.72
N PRO A 72 12.55 -1.75 3.51
CA PRO A 72 11.83 -0.99 2.50
C PRO A 72 12.20 -1.51 1.10
N ILE A 73 11.22 -1.63 0.22
CA ILE A 73 11.39 -2.19 -1.12
C ILE A 73 10.97 -1.24 -2.23
N ALA A 74 10.25 -0.17 -1.91
CA ALA A 74 9.91 0.88 -2.87
C ALA A 74 9.75 2.23 -2.20
N VAL A 75 10.08 3.28 -2.95
CA VAL A 75 9.74 4.66 -2.67
C VAL A 75 9.00 5.20 -3.89
N LEU A 76 7.79 5.72 -3.67
CA LEU A 76 6.91 6.15 -4.75
C LEU A 76 6.49 7.60 -4.54
N ASP A 77 6.59 8.40 -5.60
CA ASP A 77 5.84 9.64 -5.68
C ASP A 77 4.44 9.34 -6.22
N SER A 78 3.43 9.49 -5.37
CA SER A 78 2.03 9.28 -5.74
C SER A 78 1.34 10.62 -5.90
N ILE A 79 1.11 11.01 -7.15
CA ILE A 79 0.61 12.34 -7.49
C ILE A 79 -0.66 12.21 -8.33
N TYR A 80 -1.76 12.78 -7.82
CA TYR A 80 -3.02 12.84 -8.53
C TYR A 80 -3.43 14.29 -8.76
N THR A 81 -3.81 14.61 -10.00
CA THR A 81 -4.28 15.94 -10.37
C THR A 81 -5.79 15.95 -10.62
N ASP A 82 -6.40 17.12 -10.43
CA ASP A 82 -7.78 17.33 -10.83
C ASP A 82 -7.87 17.64 -12.35
N ASN A 83 -9.09 17.84 -12.85
CA ASN A 83 -9.35 18.15 -14.26
C ASN A 83 -8.78 19.51 -14.72
N ARG A 84 -8.30 20.35 -13.80
CA ARG A 84 -7.62 21.62 -14.08
C ARG A 84 -6.11 21.52 -13.97
N GLY A 85 -5.58 20.31 -13.75
CA GLY A 85 -4.15 20.07 -13.60
C GLY A 85 -3.57 20.45 -12.23
N ARG A 86 -4.41 20.81 -11.25
CA ARG A 86 -3.93 21.13 -9.90
C ARG A 86 -3.68 19.84 -9.12
N VAL A 87 -2.60 19.79 -8.34
CA VAL A 87 -2.30 18.65 -7.50
C VAL A 87 -3.38 18.49 -6.42
N LYS A 88 -4.15 17.42 -6.52
CA LYS A 88 -5.24 17.09 -5.60
C LYS A 88 -4.80 16.20 -4.45
N TYR A 89 -3.91 15.23 -4.74
CA TYR A 89 -3.29 14.37 -3.74
C TYR A 89 -1.81 14.22 -4.06
N HIS A 90 -0.97 14.29 -3.06
CA HIS A 90 0.47 14.05 -3.20
C HIS A 90 0.99 13.33 -1.96
N TYR A 91 1.42 12.09 -2.17
CA TYR A 91 2.06 11.26 -1.14
C TYR A 91 3.44 10.84 -1.59
N VAL A 92 4.36 10.77 -0.65
CA VAL A 92 5.57 9.96 -0.76
C VAL A 92 5.27 8.66 -0.04
N LEU A 93 5.16 7.57 -0.79
CA LEU A 93 4.84 6.25 -0.25
C LEU A 93 6.11 5.42 -0.12
N ILE A 94 6.27 4.78 1.04
CA ILE A 94 7.35 3.83 1.28
C ILE A 94 6.71 2.47 1.53
N ASP A 95 6.96 1.51 0.63
CA ASP A 95 6.48 0.15 0.78
C ASP A 95 7.54 -0.73 1.42
N PHE A 96 7.12 -1.52 2.40
CA PHE A 96 7.95 -2.44 3.16
C PHE A 96 7.59 -3.88 2.85
N TRP A 97 8.60 -4.72 2.71
CA TRP A 97 8.40 -6.16 2.88
C TRP A 97 8.14 -6.42 4.36
N ALA A 98 7.09 -7.18 4.66
CA ALA A 98 6.73 -7.44 6.04
C ALA A 98 6.36 -8.91 6.24
N GLU A 99 6.59 -9.40 7.44
CA GLU A 99 6.36 -10.79 7.83
C GLU A 99 5.13 -10.88 8.71
N TYR A 100 4.22 -11.79 8.36
CA TYR A 100 3.05 -12.10 9.19
C TYR A 100 3.48 -12.72 10.51
N ARG A 101 2.96 -12.21 11.62
CA ARG A 101 3.29 -12.67 12.98
C ARG A 101 2.07 -13.18 13.74
N GLY A 102 0.86 -12.81 13.38
CA GLY A 102 -0.34 -13.22 14.10
C GLY A 102 -1.55 -12.35 13.81
N GLY A 103 -2.56 -12.53 14.62
CA GLY A 103 -3.83 -11.82 14.49
C GLY A 103 -4.80 -12.50 13.55
N SER A 104 -6.02 -11.99 13.52
CA SER A 104 -7.11 -12.50 12.67
C SER A 104 -7.55 -11.39 11.72
N LEU A 105 -7.73 -11.75 10.45
CA LEU A 105 -8.12 -10.79 9.41
C LEU A 105 -9.51 -10.20 9.70
N ASN A 106 -9.55 -8.90 9.94
CA ASN A 106 -10.74 -8.15 10.24
C ASN A 106 -10.62 -6.74 9.65
N PRO A 107 -11.23 -6.48 8.47
CA PRO A 107 -11.13 -5.15 7.85
C PRO A 107 -11.80 -4.08 8.70
N ALA A 108 -11.13 -2.94 8.85
CA ALA A 108 -11.57 -1.81 9.65
C ALA A 108 -11.00 -0.50 9.09
N ASP A 109 -11.36 0.63 9.72
CA ASP A 109 -10.93 1.97 9.33
C ASP A 109 -11.19 2.26 7.85
N ASP A 110 -10.15 2.59 7.08
CA ASP A 110 -10.24 2.98 5.68
C ASP A 110 -10.39 1.79 4.73
N ALA A 111 -10.31 0.55 5.23
CA ALA A 111 -10.49 -0.65 4.45
C ALA A 111 -11.94 -1.15 4.52
N THR A 112 -12.61 -1.26 3.36
CA THR A 112 -13.97 -1.81 3.26
C THR A 112 -13.97 -3.33 3.13
N ALA A 113 -12.83 -3.91 2.75
CA ALA A 113 -12.61 -5.35 2.69
C ALA A 113 -11.10 -5.63 2.80
N ALA A 114 -10.75 -6.83 3.21
CA ALA A 114 -9.38 -7.31 3.23
C ALA A 114 -9.37 -8.80 2.94
N CYS A 115 -8.38 -9.28 2.20
CA CYS A 115 -8.27 -10.71 1.92
C CYS A 115 -6.83 -11.12 1.60
N TRP A 116 -6.57 -12.41 1.83
CA TRP A 116 -5.38 -13.09 1.34
C TRP A 116 -5.64 -13.58 -0.08
N VAL A 117 -5.00 -12.96 -1.06
CA VAL A 117 -5.19 -13.24 -2.48
C VAL A 117 -4.10 -14.18 -2.98
N PRO A 118 -4.46 -15.36 -3.52
CA PRO A 118 -3.47 -16.24 -4.15
C PRO A 118 -2.70 -15.47 -5.24
N LEU A 119 -1.38 -15.60 -5.26
CA LEU A 119 -0.54 -14.85 -6.20
C LEU A 119 -0.99 -14.96 -7.66
N PRO A 120 -1.40 -16.15 -8.17
CA PRO A 120 -1.90 -16.25 -9.55
C PRO A 120 -3.23 -15.53 -9.81
N LYS A 121 -3.95 -15.12 -8.76
CA LYS A 121 -5.25 -14.45 -8.86
C LYS A 121 -5.18 -12.93 -8.74
N ILE A 122 -4.03 -12.38 -8.35
CA ILE A 122 -3.89 -10.94 -8.11
C ILE A 122 -4.25 -10.11 -9.35
N ALA A 123 -3.83 -10.56 -10.54
CA ALA A 123 -4.09 -9.84 -11.78
C ALA A 123 -5.58 -9.70 -12.13
N ASP A 124 -6.46 -10.50 -11.51
CA ASP A 124 -7.91 -10.42 -11.69
C ASP A 124 -8.55 -9.32 -10.86
N TYR A 125 -7.82 -8.73 -9.92
CA TYR A 125 -8.31 -7.68 -9.03
C TYR A 125 -8.15 -6.29 -9.65
N PRO A 126 -9.12 -5.38 -9.46
CA PRO A 126 -8.94 -3.98 -9.86
C PRO A 126 -7.97 -3.30 -8.87
N LEU A 127 -6.72 -3.18 -9.28
CA LEU A 127 -5.63 -2.65 -8.44
C LEU A 127 -5.47 -1.15 -8.60
N THR A 128 -4.94 -0.50 -7.56
CA THR A 128 -4.55 0.90 -7.63
C THR A 128 -3.43 1.14 -8.65
N SER A 129 -3.34 2.40 -9.14
CA SER A 129 -2.35 2.79 -10.14
C SER A 129 -0.93 2.38 -9.76
N GLY A 130 -0.23 1.74 -10.69
CA GLY A 130 1.18 1.34 -10.54
C GLY A 130 1.42 0.07 -9.73
N LEU A 131 0.43 -0.44 -9.01
CA LEU A 131 0.64 -1.60 -8.13
C LEU A 131 0.91 -2.88 -8.92
N LYS A 132 0.20 -3.11 -10.03
CA LYS A 132 0.41 -4.30 -10.87
C LYS A 132 1.85 -4.37 -11.38
N GLU A 133 2.37 -3.26 -11.85
CA GLU A 133 3.73 -3.14 -12.37
C GLU A 133 4.77 -3.42 -11.28
N LEU A 134 4.57 -2.88 -10.08
CA LEU A 134 5.45 -3.16 -8.94
C LEU A 134 5.42 -4.63 -8.54
N LEU A 135 4.24 -5.22 -8.45
CA LEU A 135 4.10 -6.63 -8.10
C LEU A 135 4.76 -7.53 -9.15
N ALA A 136 4.68 -7.16 -10.43
CA ALA A 136 5.38 -7.87 -11.50
C ALA A 136 6.90 -7.78 -11.36
N GLU A 137 7.43 -6.58 -11.07
CA GLU A 137 8.86 -6.36 -10.86
C GLU A 137 9.38 -7.12 -9.63
N TRP A 138 8.56 -7.29 -8.61
CA TRP A 138 8.91 -8.08 -7.42
C TRP A 138 8.71 -9.59 -7.61
N GLY A 139 8.25 -10.03 -8.80
CA GLY A 139 8.03 -11.45 -9.09
C GLY A 139 6.77 -12.05 -8.45
N LEU A 140 5.86 -11.19 -7.96
CA LEU A 140 4.68 -11.65 -7.22
C LEU A 140 3.51 -12.10 -8.11
N LEU A 141 3.51 -11.76 -9.41
CA LEU A 141 2.41 -12.12 -10.31
C LEU A 141 2.54 -13.51 -10.93
N GLY A 142 3.73 -14.05 -11.00
CA GLY A 142 3.98 -15.32 -11.70
C GLY A 142 4.77 -16.36 -10.91
N GLY A 143 5.11 -16.08 -9.67
CA GLY A 143 5.96 -16.96 -8.89
C GLY A 143 5.64 -16.93 -7.40
N ILE A 144 6.38 -17.74 -6.64
CA ILE A 144 6.32 -17.75 -5.18
C ILE A 144 7.61 -17.10 -4.68
N PRO A 145 7.58 -15.82 -4.28
CA PRO A 145 8.74 -15.20 -3.68
C PRO A 145 8.90 -15.71 -2.26
N VAL A 146 10.05 -16.23 -1.96
CA VAL A 146 10.40 -16.75 -0.63
C VAL A 146 11.18 -15.75 0.20
N SER A 147 11.57 -14.63 -0.42
CA SER A 147 12.40 -13.60 0.21
C SER A 147 12.05 -12.22 -0.36
N PRO A 148 12.36 -11.15 0.39
CA PRO A 148 12.17 -9.80 -0.12
C PRO A 148 12.99 -9.53 -1.36
N PRO A 149 12.50 -8.65 -2.25
CA PRO A 149 13.29 -8.19 -3.40
C PRO A 149 14.59 -7.51 -2.93
N THR A 150 15.61 -7.56 -3.77
CA THR A 150 16.86 -6.82 -3.50
C THR A 150 16.71 -5.37 -3.94
N GLY A 151 17.15 -4.46 -3.07
CA GLY A 151 17.15 -3.02 -3.35
C GLY A 151 15.81 -2.35 -3.17
N VAL A 152 15.77 -1.07 -3.51
CA VAL A 152 14.60 -0.22 -3.38
C VAL A 152 14.26 0.35 -4.75
N LEU A 153 13.06 0.06 -5.25
CA LEU A 153 12.56 0.63 -6.48
C LEU A 153 12.06 2.06 -6.25
N TYR A 154 12.29 2.93 -7.23
CA TYR A 154 11.68 4.26 -7.26
C TYR A 154 10.79 4.38 -8.49
N ARG A 155 9.56 4.89 -8.29
CA ARG A 155 8.58 5.11 -9.38
C ARG A 155 7.71 6.33 -9.06
N THR A 156 7.18 6.93 -10.12
CA THR A 156 6.08 7.90 -10.03
C THR A 156 4.80 7.21 -10.47
N ILE A 157 3.77 7.30 -9.64
CA ILE A 157 2.44 6.73 -9.89
C ILE A 157 1.39 7.81 -9.74
N GLY A 158 0.17 7.52 -10.19
CA GLY A 158 -0.94 8.44 -10.07
C GLY A 158 -1.57 8.74 -11.43
N GLY A 159 -2.17 9.89 -11.56
CA GLY A 159 -2.87 10.31 -12.76
C GLY A 159 -3.93 11.36 -12.47
N GLN A 160 -4.92 11.45 -13.33
CA GLN A 160 -6.06 12.33 -13.12
C GLN A 160 -7.05 11.67 -12.17
N SER A 161 -7.35 12.35 -11.05
CA SER A 161 -8.39 11.92 -10.12
C SER A 161 -9.73 12.47 -10.58
N LEU A 162 -10.66 11.59 -10.81
CA LEU A 162 -12.04 11.95 -11.16
C LEU A 162 -12.83 12.46 -9.96
#